data_17aa6f4d3100fb5b2e7a20b19a5d2320
#
_entry.id   17aa6f4d3100fb5b2e7a20b19a5d2320
#
_cell.length_a   1.000
_cell.length_b   1.000
_cell.length_c   1.000
_cell.angle_alpha   90.00
_cell.angle_beta   90.00
_cell.angle_gamma   90.00
#
_symmetry.space_group_name_H-M   'P 1'
#
loop_
_entity.id
_entity.type
_entity.pdbx_description
1 polymer ?
#
loop_
_entity_poly.entity_id
_entity_poly.type
_entity_poly.pdbx_seq_one_letter_code
_entity_poly.pdbx_strand_id
1 'polypeptide(L)'
;FKTSSGAPFYFNFHKGESGADARKAAQLDPNHKDLANTVVIGKSGTGKTVLQMVLLAQAQKFRQQGAGKQLSCVLFDKDLGASVGVRAMGGRYYPLKNGVPSGFNPFQLPPTPNNLAFLEVLVRQLVRHEGLPLSPRQERDIANAITGVMGAAQDKRRLGALLEFLDPTEDS
;
A
#
# COMPACT_ATOMS: atom_id res chain seq x y z
N PHE A 1 25.71 10.25 4.86
CA PHE A 1 25.27 11.64 5.12
C PHE A 1 26.18 12.28 6.13
N LYS A 2 26.18 13.63 6.18
CA LYS A 2 26.89 14.39 7.21
C LYS A 2 25.87 15.12 8.09
N THR A 3 26.15 15.19 9.39
CA THR A 3 25.39 16.01 10.33
C THR A 3 25.70 17.49 10.15
N SER A 4 24.98 18.38 10.80
CA SER A 4 25.28 19.82 10.82
C SER A 4 26.70 20.13 11.37
N SER A 5 27.22 19.25 12.21
CA SER A 5 28.60 19.31 12.73
C SER A 5 29.66 18.73 11.78
N GLY A 6 29.27 18.24 10.60
CA GLY A 6 30.14 17.60 9.63
C GLY A 6 30.49 16.12 9.93
N ALA A 7 30.01 15.56 11.02
CA ALA A 7 30.23 14.16 11.36
C ALA A 7 29.45 13.22 10.41
N PRO A 8 30.00 12.02 10.09
CA PRO A 8 29.27 11.04 9.30
C PRO A 8 28.04 10.56 10.04
N PHE A 9 26.90 10.46 9.31
CA PHE A 9 25.65 9.92 9.83
C PHE A 9 25.26 8.65 9.05
N TYR A 10 25.13 7.56 9.77
CA TYR A 10 24.70 6.27 9.22
C TYR A 10 23.19 6.13 9.44
N PHE A 11 22.44 6.14 8.34
CA PHE A 11 20.99 5.97 8.38
C PHE A 11 20.62 4.49 8.32
N ASN A 12 19.71 4.07 9.21
CA ASN A 12 19.06 2.77 9.17
C ASN A 12 17.54 2.97 9.31
N PHE A 13 16.74 2.27 8.52
CA PHE A 13 15.28 2.30 8.64
C PHE A 13 14.80 1.70 9.96
N HIS A 14 15.46 0.67 10.44
CA HIS A 14 15.16 0.06 11.74
C HIS A 14 16.13 0.61 12.77
N LYS A 15 15.61 1.07 13.89
CA LYS A 15 16.43 1.37 15.07
C LYS A 15 17.02 0.04 15.54
N GLY A 16 18.28 -0.18 15.22
CA GLY A 16 19.01 -1.31 15.77
C GLY A 16 19.19 -1.07 17.27
N GLU A 17 18.44 -1.76 18.09
CA GLU A 17 18.78 -1.84 19.51
C GLU A 17 20.11 -2.58 19.62
N SER A 18 21.12 -1.90 20.13
CA SER A 18 22.43 -2.50 20.40
C SER A 18 22.55 -2.83 21.88
N GLY A 19 22.94 -4.05 22.22
CA GLY A 19 23.33 -4.40 23.58
C GLY A 19 22.19 -4.95 24.45
N ALA A 20 22.16 -4.50 25.73
CA ALA A 20 21.25 -5.03 26.73
C ALA A 20 19.76 -4.82 26.44
N ASP A 21 19.41 -3.75 25.72
CA ASP A 21 18.02 -3.41 25.42
C ASP A 21 17.42 -4.34 24.34
N ALA A 22 18.21 -4.72 23.34
CA ALA A 22 17.80 -5.71 22.33
C ALA A 22 17.56 -7.10 22.97
N ARG A 23 18.37 -7.48 23.95
CA ARG A 23 18.19 -8.75 24.68
C ARG A 23 16.95 -8.73 25.58
N LYS A 24 16.64 -7.59 26.21
CA LYS A 24 15.41 -7.43 27.01
C LYS A 24 14.16 -7.46 26.14
N ALA A 25 14.15 -6.76 25.01
CA ALA A 25 13.01 -6.75 24.07
C ALA A 25 12.73 -8.16 23.53
N ALA A 26 13.76 -8.90 23.13
CA ALA A 26 13.64 -10.28 22.65
C ALA A 26 13.20 -11.28 23.72
N GLN A 27 13.47 -11.00 25.00
CA GLN A 27 12.99 -11.82 26.13
C GLN A 27 11.51 -11.57 26.45
N LEU A 28 11.03 -10.34 26.27
CA LEU A 28 9.63 -9.96 26.52
C LEU A 28 8.68 -10.43 25.43
N ASP A 29 9.09 -10.36 24.18
CA ASP A 29 8.32 -10.85 23.01
C ASP A 29 9.27 -11.31 21.89
N PRO A 30 9.47 -12.62 21.71
CA PRO A 30 10.31 -13.17 20.64
C PRO A 30 9.82 -12.81 19.23
N ASN A 31 8.56 -12.41 19.08
CA ASN A 31 7.94 -11.98 17.81
C ASN A 31 7.86 -10.45 17.67
N HIS A 32 8.33 -9.71 18.66
CA HIS A 32 8.35 -8.25 18.59
C HIS A 32 9.21 -7.78 17.41
N LYS A 33 8.57 -7.09 16.47
CA LYS A 33 9.25 -6.45 15.35
C LYS A 33 9.07 -4.95 15.49
N ASP A 34 10.16 -4.24 15.68
CA ASP A 34 10.15 -2.80 15.65
C ASP A 34 9.65 -2.29 14.28
N LEU A 35 8.63 -1.46 14.31
CA LEU A 35 8.13 -0.80 13.09
C LEU A 35 9.08 0.32 12.72
N ALA A 36 9.58 0.28 11.49
CA ALA A 36 10.46 1.31 10.95
C ALA A 36 9.62 2.37 10.23
N ASN A 37 9.21 3.40 10.95
CA ASN A 37 8.53 4.55 10.36
C ASN A 37 9.52 5.72 10.25
N THR A 38 9.68 6.26 9.04
CA THR A 38 10.53 7.41 8.78
C THR A 38 9.72 8.54 8.17
N VAL A 39 9.81 9.73 8.75
CA VAL A 39 9.18 10.95 8.23
C VAL A 39 10.27 11.88 7.71
N VAL A 40 10.13 12.35 6.47
CA VAL A 40 11.05 13.33 5.86
C VAL A 40 10.32 14.66 5.68
N ILE A 41 10.72 15.66 6.44
CA ILE A 41 10.12 16.99 6.45
C ILE A 41 11.08 17.99 5.80
N GLY A 42 10.54 18.87 4.97
CA GLY A 42 11.31 19.94 4.32
C GLY A 42 10.44 20.75 3.37
N LYS A 43 10.89 21.97 3.05
CA LYS A 43 10.23 22.84 2.07
C LYS A 43 10.23 22.21 0.67
N SER A 44 9.37 22.71 -0.23
CA SER A 44 9.41 22.31 -1.64
C SER A 44 10.80 22.63 -2.24
N GLY A 45 11.31 21.76 -3.11
CA GLY A 45 12.63 21.95 -3.75
C GLY A 45 13.85 21.56 -2.90
N THR A 46 13.69 21.14 -1.63
CA THR A 46 14.84 20.80 -0.76
C THR A 46 15.42 19.39 -1.00
N GLY A 47 14.96 18.68 -2.03
CA GLY A 47 15.53 17.38 -2.38
C GLY A 47 14.94 16.19 -1.63
N LYS A 48 13.75 16.31 -1.01
CA LYS A 48 13.08 15.19 -0.30
C LYS A 48 12.94 13.94 -1.16
N THR A 49 12.45 14.09 -2.38
CA THR A 49 12.28 12.96 -3.31
C THR A 49 13.63 12.35 -3.70
N VAL A 50 14.66 13.18 -3.90
CA VAL A 50 16.01 12.69 -4.17
C VAL A 50 16.55 11.87 -3.00
N LEU A 51 16.38 12.37 -1.77
CA LEU A 51 16.76 11.63 -0.56
C LEU A 51 16.03 10.28 -0.48
N GLN A 52 14.72 10.27 -0.70
CA GLN A 52 13.93 9.02 -0.72
C GLN A 52 14.44 8.03 -1.77
N MET A 53 14.76 8.52 -2.98
CA MET A 53 15.31 7.67 -4.04
C MET A 53 16.70 7.11 -3.69
N VAL A 54 17.56 7.92 -3.08
CA VAL A 54 18.87 7.45 -2.60
C VAL A 54 18.71 6.37 -1.52
N LEU A 55 17.82 6.58 -0.54
CA LEU A 55 17.55 5.59 0.50
C LEU A 55 16.96 4.30 -0.09
N LEU A 56 16.03 4.41 -1.04
CA LEU A 56 15.45 3.27 -1.72
C LEU A 56 16.50 2.50 -2.54
N ALA A 57 17.38 3.21 -3.27
CA ALA A 57 18.48 2.61 -4.00
C ALA A 57 19.45 1.87 -3.07
N GLN A 58 19.78 2.46 -1.91
CA GLN A 58 20.60 1.80 -0.90
C GLN A 58 19.92 0.58 -0.29
N ALA A 59 18.62 0.59 -0.13
CA ALA A 59 17.87 -0.56 0.36
C ALA A 59 17.90 -1.76 -0.60
N GLN A 60 18.13 -1.53 -1.92
CA GLN A 60 18.23 -2.62 -2.91
C GLN A 60 19.34 -3.62 -2.60
N LYS A 61 20.37 -3.25 -1.83
CA LYS A 61 21.42 -4.18 -1.38
C LYS A 61 20.87 -5.38 -0.59
N PHE A 62 19.72 -5.21 0.06
CA PHE A 62 19.06 -6.29 0.81
C PHE A 62 18.19 -7.21 -0.06
N ARG A 63 18.04 -6.92 -1.36
CA ARG A 63 17.25 -7.73 -2.29
C ARG A 63 17.87 -9.10 -2.56
N GLN A 64 19.17 -9.24 -2.38
CA GLN A 64 19.92 -10.45 -2.73
C GLN A 64 20.33 -11.31 -1.52
N GLN A 65 20.00 -10.89 -0.30
CA GLN A 65 20.44 -11.59 0.91
C GLN A 65 19.41 -12.65 1.33
N GLY A 66 19.73 -13.91 1.01
CA GLY A 66 19.09 -15.09 1.58
C GLY A 66 18.02 -15.75 0.72
N ALA A 67 17.97 -17.07 0.77
CA ALA A 67 16.93 -17.86 0.11
C ALA A 67 15.55 -17.54 0.67
N GLY A 68 14.65 -17.00 -0.14
CA GLY A 68 13.23 -16.95 0.12
C GLY A 68 12.60 -15.61 0.55
N LYS A 69 13.36 -14.59 0.95
CA LYS A 69 12.80 -13.27 1.29
C LYS A 69 13.43 -12.18 0.43
N GLN A 70 12.71 -11.72 -0.57
CA GLN A 70 13.14 -10.57 -1.38
C GLN A 70 12.54 -9.28 -0.82
N LEU A 71 13.35 -8.22 -0.75
CA LEU A 71 12.85 -6.89 -0.47
C LEU A 71 11.87 -6.47 -1.57
N SER A 72 10.63 -6.20 -1.21
CA SER A 72 9.64 -5.56 -2.06
C SER A 72 9.41 -4.12 -1.60
N CYS A 73 9.32 -3.19 -2.55
CA CYS A 73 9.07 -1.79 -2.28
C CYS A 73 7.85 -1.32 -3.07
N VAL A 74 6.93 -0.64 -2.39
CA VAL A 74 5.80 0.06 -3.01
C VAL A 74 5.99 1.54 -2.75
N LEU A 75 5.97 2.35 -3.80
CA LEU A 75 6.12 3.79 -3.73
C LEU A 75 4.88 4.48 -4.29
N PHE A 76 4.27 5.37 -3.50
CA PHE A 76 3.23 6.27 -3.95
C PHE A 76 3.85 7.63 -4.26
N ASP A 77 3.79 8.03 -5.52
CA ASP A 77 4.41 9.25 -6.03
C ASP A 77 3.34 10.18 -6.61
N LYS A 78 3.22 11.38 -6.06
CA LYS A 78 2.20 12.33 -6.46
C LYS A 78 2.53 13.07 -7.77
N ASP A 79 3.81 13.44 -7.94
CA ASP A 79 4.22 14.41 -8.95
C ASP A 79 5.14 13.80 -10.03
N LEU A 80 5.13 12.48 -10.20
CA LEU A 80 5.94 11.72 -11.15
C LEU A 80 7.47 11.86 -10.97
N GLY A 81 7.92 12.51 -9.90
CA GLY A 81 9.33 12.81 -9.65
C GLY A 81 10.20 11.57 -9.43
N ALA A 82 9.61 10.47 -9.00
CA ALA A 82 10.31 9.20 -8.76
C ALA A 82 10.35 8.28 -9.98
N SER A 83 9.67 8.61 -11.09
CA SER A 83 9.48 7.70 -12.22
C SER A 83 10.78 7.22 -12.83
N VAL A 84 11.76 8.09 -12.99
CA VAL A 84 13.08 7.76 -13.55
C VAL A 84 13.85 6.84 -12.59
N GLY A 85 13.89 7.19 -11.30
CA GLY A 85 14.59 6.40 -10.28
C GLY A 85 14.02 5.00 -10.12
N VAL A 86 12.68 4.85 -10.10
CA VAL A 86 12.02 3.55 -10.01
C VAL A 86 12.37 2.66 -11.20
N ARG A 87 12.33 3.20 -12.42
CA ARG A 87 12.69 2.47 -13.64
C ARG A 87 14.17 2.09 -13.70
N ALA A 88 15.04 3.00 -13.27
CA ALA A 88 16.49 2.75 -13.21
C ALA A 88 16.84 1.60 -12.24
N MET A 89 16.04 1.42 -11.18
CA MET A 89 16.17 0.30 -10.24
C MET A 89 15.46 -0.99 -10.71
N GLY A 90 14.95 -1.04 -11.95
CA GLY A 90 14.24 -2.19 -12.50
C GLY A 90 12.79 -2.32 -11.97
N GLY A 91 12.25 -1.29 -11.35
CA GLY A 91 10.88 -1.25 -10.87
C GLY A 91 9.87 -0.94 -11.97
N ARG A 92 8.59 -1.24 -11.71
CA ARG A 92 7.48 -0.87 -12.57
C ARG A 92 6.85 0.42 -12.05
N TYR A 93 6.58 1.34 -12.95
CA TYR A 93 5.93 2.62 -12.65
C TYR A 93 4.60 2.73 -13.39
N TYR A 94 3.52 2.93 -12.65
CA TYR A 94 2.16 3.02 -13.18
C TYR A 94 1.61 4.43 -12.97
N PRO A 95 1.63 5.30 -14.00
CA PRO A 95 1.03 6.62 -13.88
C PRO A 95 -0.50 6.49 -13.85
N LEU A 96 -1.11 6.92 -12.75
CA LEU A 96 -2.56 7.00 -12.63
C LEU A 96 -3.03 8.38 -13.12
N LYS A 97 -3.97 8.40 -14.06
CA LYS A 97 -4.56 9.62 -14.61
C LYS A 97 -6.08 9.55 -14.48
N ASN A 98 -6.70 10.65 -14.10
CA ASN A 98 -8.15 10.73 -14.04
C ASN A 98 -8.77 10.46 -15.41
N GLY A 99 -9.83 9.67 -15.45
CA GLY A 99 -10.54 9.30 -16.67
C GLY A 99 -9.84 8.30 -17.59
N VAL A 100 -8.63 7.84 -17.23
CA VAL A 100 -7.89 6.82 -17.99
C VAL A 100 -7.93 5.49 -17.24
N PRO A 101 -8.35 4.38 -17.87
CA PRO A 101 -8.33 3.06 -17.25
C PRO A 101 -6.93 2.71 -16.73
N SER A 102 -6.84 2.38 -15.46
CA SER A 102 -5.57 2.03 -14.79
C SER A 102 -5.14 0.59 -15.06
N GLY A 103 -6.06 -0.27 -15.49
CA GLY A 103 -5.86 -1.71 -15.59
C GLY A 103 -5.93 -2.45 -14.24
N PHE A 104 -6.09 -1.74 -13.12
CA PHE A 104 -6.29 -2.39 -11.83
C PHE A 104 -7.73 -2.89 -11.67
N ASN A 105 -7.86 -4.19 -11.44
CA ASN A 105 -9.14 -4.80 -11.15
C ASN A 105 -9.03 -5.66 -9.87
N PRO A 106 -9.45 -5.15 -8.71
CA PRO A 106 -9.32 -5.87 -7.44
C PRO A 106 -10.21 -7.13 -7.38
N PHE A 107 -11.23 -7.22 -8.21
CA PHE A 107 -12.09 -8.41 -8.30
C PHE A 107 -11.42 -9.62 -8.98
N GLN A 108 -10.22 -9.45 -9.53
CA GLN A 108 -9.39 -10.56 -10.03
C GLN A 108 -8.63 -11.30 -8.92
N LEU A 109 -8.68 -10.81 -7.68
CA LEU A 109 -8.11 -11.51 -6.53
C LEU A 109 -8.83 -12.84 -6.27
N PRO A 110 -8.14 -13.83 -5.67
CA PRO A 110 -8.79 -15.07 -5.23
C PRO A 110 -9.90 -14.78 -4.20
N PRO A 111 -11.02 -15.52 -4.18
CA PRO A 111 -12.15 -15.30 -3.27
C PRO A 111 -11.86 -15.83 -1.86
N THR A 112 -10.79 -15.34 -1.24
CA THR A 112 -10.45 -15.65 0.16
C THR A 112 -11.20 -14.71 1.12
N PRO A 113 -11.44 -15.13 2.39
CA PRO A 113 -12.09 -14.26 3.38
C PRO A 113 -11.43 -12.88 3.52
N ASN A 114 -10.09 -12.83 3.51
CA ASN A 114 -9.34 -11.58 3.60
C ASN A 114 -9.58 -10.68 2.37
N ASN A 115 -9.63 -11.26 1.17
CA ASN A 115 -9.87 -10.49 -0.05
C ASN A 115 -11.32 -10.01 -0.13
N LEU A 116 -12.28 -10.81 0.32
CA LEU A 116 -13.68 -10.38 0.42
C LEU A 116 -13.83 -9.20 1.39
N ALA A 117 -13.25 -9.29 2.59
CA ALA A 117 -13.25 -8.19 3.54
C ALA A 117 -12.56 -6.92 2.99
N PHE A 118 -11.46 -7.07 2.27
CA PHE A 118 -10.81 -5.96 1.58
C PHE A 118 -11.74 -5.31 0.53
N LEU A 119 -12.41 -6.11 -0.30
CA LEU A 119 -13.34 -5.61 -1.31
C LEU A 119 -14.53 -4.87 -0.69
N GLU A 120 -15.06 -5.37 0.43
CA GLU A 120 -16.13 -4.69 1.18
C GLU A 120 -15.67 -3.30 1.65
N VAL A 121 -14.49 -3.21 2.27
CA VAL A 121 -13.93 -1.91 2.70
C VAL A 121 -13.74 -0.98 1.51
N LEU A 122 -13.19 -1.50 0.40
CA LEU A 122 -12.95 -0.72 -0.82
C LEU A 122 -14.27 -0.17 -1.38
N VAL A 123 -15.28 -1.02 -1.58
CA VAL A 123 -16.57 -0.60 -2.15
C VAL A 123 -17.29 0.39 -1.22
N ARG A 124 -17.29 0.14 0.10
CA ARG A 124 -17.84 1.10 1.08
C ARG A 124 -17.19 2.47 0.98
N GLN A 125 -15.87 2.53 0.77
CA GLN A 125 -15.17 3.81 0.59
C GLN A 125 -15.54 4.51 -0.73
N LEU A 126 -15.78 3.75 -1.80
CA LEU A 126 -16.16 4.30 -3.10
C LEU A 126 -17.58 4.85 -3.13
N VAL A 127 -18.53 4.19 -2.42
CA VAL A 127 -19.94 4.61 -2.39
C VAL A 127 -20.25 5.61 -1.30
N ARG A 128 -19.31 5.84 -0.37
CA ARG A 128 -19.51 6.79 0.73
C ARG A 128 -19.56 8.20 0.19
N HIS A 129 -20.71 8.85 0.35
CA HIS A 129 -20.92 10.23 -0.07
C HIS A 129 -20.87 11.18 1.14
N GLU A 130 -20.12 12.28 1.01
CA GLU A 130 -20.02 13.36 2.01
C GLU A 130 -19.81 12.93 3.48
N GLY A 131 -19.19 11.76 3.68
CA GLY A 131 -18.90 11.26 5.02
C GLY A 131 -20.10 10.66 5.76
N LEU A 132 -21.27 10.56 5.13
CA LEU A 132 -22.44 9.91 5.72
C LEU A 132 -22.20 8.41 5.89
N PRO A 133 -22.60 7.81 7.03
CA PRO A 133 -22.52 6.38 7.23
C PRO A 133 -23.53 5.66 6.34
N LEU A 134 -23.16 4.51 5.84
CA LEU A 134 -24.07 3.61 5.14
C LEU A 134 -25.09 3.01 6.13
N SER A 135 -26.32 2.81 5.67
CA SER A 135 -27.31 2.09 6.46
C SER A 135 -26.95 0.61 6.56
N PRO A 136 -27.42 -0.11 7.58
CA PRO A 136 -27.21 -1.55 7.72
C PRO A 136 -27.72 -2.38 6.52
N ARG A 137 -28.73 -1.87 5.82
CA ARG A 137 -29.24 -2.48 4.58
C ARG A 137 -28.23 -2.34 3.46
N GLN A 138 -27.77 -1.11 3.19
CA GLN A 138 -26.75 -0.84 2.17
C GLN A 138 -25.47 -1.62 2.39
N GLU A 139 -25.03 -1.78 3.65
CA GLU A 139 -23.84 -2.60 3.96
C GLU A 139 -24.05 -4.06 3.61
N ARG A 140 -25.21 -4.62 3.88
CA ARG A 140 -25.54 -6.01 3.50
C ARG A 140 -25.66 -6.18 2.01
N ASP A 141 -26.27 -5.22 1.31
CA ASP A 141 -26.43 -5.27 -0.14
C ASP A 141 -25.06 -5.23 -0.85
N ILE A 142 -24.14 -4.39 -0.36
CA ILE A 142 -22.75 -4.38 -0.82
C ILE A 142 -22.06 -5.73 -0.61
N ALA A 143 -22.18 -6.33 0.59
CA ALA A 143 -21.56 -7.61 0.89
C ALA A 143 -22.12 -8.74 0.01
N ASN A 144 -23.43 -8.75 -0.21
CA ASN A 144 -24.12 -9.73 -1.09
C ASN A 144 -23.68 -9.55 -2.55
N ALA A 145 -23.62 -8.30 -3.04
CA ALA A 145 -23.18 -8.01 -4.40
C ALA A 145 -21.72 -8.42 -4.63
N ILE A 146 -20.83 -8.17 -3.69
CA ILE A 146 -19.43 -8.62 -3.75
C ILE A 146 -19.35 -10.13 -3.81
N THR A 147 -20.11 -10.83 -2.95
CA THR A 147 -20.17 -12.30 -2.94
C THR A 147 -20.68 -12.82 -4.29
N GLY A 148 -21.71 -12.21 -4.85
CA GLY A 148 -22.25 -12.55 -6.16
C GLY A 148 -21.21 -12.39 -7.29
N VAL A 149 -20.55 -11.24 -7.37
CA VAL A 149 -19.50 -11.00 -8.37
C VAL A 149 -18.32 -11.94 -8.20
N MET A 150 -17.89 -12.21 -6.96
CA MET A 150 -16.77 -13.10 -6.70
C MET A 150 -17.12 -14.59 -6.93
N GLY A 151 -18.38 -14.95 -6.94
CA GLY A 151 -18.89 -16.27 -7.36
C GLY A 151 -18.96 -16.45 -8.88
N ALA A 152 -18.93 -15.35 -9.65
CA ALA A 152 -18.97 -15.41 -11.11
C ALA A 152 -17.65 -15.93 -11.71
N ALA A 153 -17.66 -16.25 -13.01
CA ALA A 153 -16.44 -16.58 -13.76
C ALA A 153 -15.44 -15.43 -13.72
N GLN A 154 -14.15 -15.76 -13.64
CA GLN A 154 -13.08 -14.76 -13.37
C GLN A 154 -13.04 -13.65 -14.43
N ASP A 155 -13.27 -13.96 -15.69
CA ASP A 155 -13.32 -13.01 -16.81
C ASP A 155 -14.45 -11.97 -16.68
N LYS A 156 -15.51 -12.29 -15.94
CA LYS A 156 -16.66 -11.41 -15.67
C LYS A 156 -16.51 -10.57 -14.40
N ARG A 157 -15.55 -10.86 -13.55
CA ARG A 157 -15.35 -10.17 -12.29
C ARG A 157 -14.77 -8.76 -12.51
N ARG A 158 -15.57 -7.74 -12.26
CA ARG A 158 -15.21 -6.32 -12.39
C ARG A 158 -16.06 -5.46 -11.46
N LEU A 159 -15.57 -4.28 -11.14
CA LEU A 159 -16.30 -3.34 -10.27
C LEU A 159 -17.71 -3.02 -10.83
N GLY A 160 -17.83 -2.81 -12.14
CA GLY A 160 -19.13 -2.53 -12.77
C GLY A 160 -20.13 -3.68 -12.67
N ALA A 161 -19.69 -4.93 -12.48
CA ALA A 161 -20.58 -6.06 -12.31
C ALA A 161 -21.34 -6.03 -10.96
N LEU A 162 -20.90 -5.21 -9.99
CA LEU A 162 -21.67 -5.02 -8.76
C LEU A 162 -23.07 -4.49 -9.02
N LEU A 163 -23.24 -3.64 -10.03
CA LEU A 163 -24.53 -3.04 -10.39
C LEU A 163 -25.55 -4.11 -10.87
N GLU A 164 -25.08 -5.26 -11.32
CA GLU A 164 -25.94 -6.37 -11.73
C GLU A 164 -26.56 -7.11 -10.53
N PHE A 165 -25.98 -6.91 -9.32
CA PHE A 165 -26.42 -7.54 -8.07
C PHE A 165 -27.01 -6.54 -7.07
N LEU A 166 -27.01 -5.25 -7.40
CA LEU A 166 -27.64 -4.21 -6.59
C LEU A 166 -29.00 -3.90 -7.20
N ASP A 167 -30.04 -3.88 -6.36
CA ASP A 167 -31.37 -3.53 -6.81
C ASP A 167 -31.47 -2.00 -6.96
N PRO A 168 -31.78 -1.47 -8.15
CA PRO A 168 -31.86 -0.03 -8.37
C PRO A 168 -33.14 0.61 -7.75
N THR A 169 -34.04 -0.20 -7.22
CA THR A 169 -35.32 0.25 -6.68
C THR A 169 -35.21 0.41 -5.16
N GLU A 170 -35.41 1.62 -4.73
CA GLU A 170 -35.66 2.16 -3.40
C GLU A 170 -34.48 2.88 -2.76
N ASP A 171 -34.75 4.18 -2.59
CA ASP A 171 -33.97 5.22 -1.91
C ASP A 171 -32.71 5.73 -2.65
N SER A 172 -32.95 6.39 -3.78
CA SER A 172 -32.11 7.49 -4.25
C SER A 172 -32.34 8.75 -3.40
#